data_0993353b91da2cea85413e50118c1ba3
#
_entry.id   0993353b91da2cea85413e50118c1ba3
#
_cell.length_a   1.000
_cell.length_b   1.000
_cell.length_c   1.000
_cell.angle_alpha   90.00
_cell.angle_beta   90.00
_cell.angle_gamma   90.00
#
_symmetry.space_group_name_H-M   'P 1'
#
loop_
_entity.id
_entity.type
_entity.pdbx_description
1 polymer ?
#
loop_
_entity_poly.entity_id
_entity_poly.type
_entity_poly.pdbx_seq_one_letter_code
_entity_poly.pdbx_strand_id
1 'polypeptide(L)'
;ADVDIVFLPEMFSTGFTMNASKVAETMNGETMNWLKMRSSAYQTAICGSLVIQEGGTFYNRLVFVEPSGTVSYYDKRHLFTMGGEEKAYTRGKSRLIVDYLGWRICPLICYDLRFPVWSRNLKSYDLLVYSANWPEQRSLVWNTLLQARAIENQSYVVGVNRVGADGN
;
A
#
# COMPACT_ATOMS: atom_id res chain seq x y z
N ALA A 1 3.30 -16.96 16.41
CA ALA A 1 3.04 -17.51 15.08
C ALA A 1 4.18 -17.05 14.20
N ASP A 2 4.80 -17.97 13.48
CA ASP A 2 5.84 -17.65 12.50
C ASP A 2 5.13 -17.03 11.29
N VAL A 3 5.29 -15.73 11.11
CA VAL A 3 4.68 -14.96 10.04
C VAL A 3 5.80 -14.25 9.29
N ASP A 4 5.88 -14.48 7.98
CA ASP A 4 6.93 -13.90 7.15
C ASP A 4 6.66 -12.43 6.80
N ILE A 5 5.38 -12.08 6.57
CA ILE A 5 4.98 -10.73 6.18
C ILE A 5 3.68 -10.32 6.89
N VAL A 6 3.64 -9.10 7.41
CA VAL A 6 2.42 -8.44 7.87
C VAL A 6 2.05 -7.33 6.90
N PHE A 7 0.83 -7.38 6.37
CA PHE A 7 0.28 -6.31 5.53
C PHE A 7 -0.68 -5.44 6.35
N LEU A 8 -0.43 -4.13 6.33
CA LEU A 8 -1.26 -3.11 6.97
C LEU A 8 -2.09 -2.36 5.92
N PRO A 9 -3.24 -1.79 6.31
CA PRO A 9 -4.10 -1.07 5.38
C PRO A 9 -3.50 0.26 4.87
N GLU A 10 -4.23 0.94 3.98
CA GLU A 10 -3.87 2.26 3.46
C GLU A 10 -3.89 3.31 4.57
N MET A 11 -2.82 4.14 4.62
CA MET A 11 -2.61 5.21 5.62
C MET A 11 -2.90 4.72 7.05
N PHE A 12 -2.33 3.57 7.40
CA PHE A 12 -2.70 2.84 8.63
C PHE A 12 -2.47 3.62 9.92
N SER A 13 -1.54 4.58 9.94
CA SER A 13 -1.23 5.39 11.14
C SER A 13 -2.14 6.61 11.30
N THR A 14 -2.79 7.07 10.22
CA THR A 14 -3.55 8.33 10.22
C THR A 14 -5.02 8.15 9.83
N GLY A 15 -5.36 7.02 9.20
CA GLY A 15 -6.59 6.90 8.42
C GLY A 15 -6.49 7.68 7.10
N PHE A 16 -7.45 7.41 6.18
CA PHE A 16 -7.50 8.09 4.88
C PHE A 16 -7.87 9.56 5.07
N THR A 17 -6.98 10.47 4.69
CA THR A 17 -7.14 11.90 4.93
C THR A 17 -6.58 12.77 3.81
N MET A 18 -7.21 13.93 3.58
CA MET A 18 -6.70 14.96 2.67
C MET A 18 -5.89 16.04 3.41
N ASN A 19 -5.76 15.93 4.73
CA ASN A 19 -4.97 16.88 5.54
C ASN A 19 -3.47 16.51 5.58
N ALA A 20 -2.89 16.23 4.42
CA ALA A 20 -1.53 15.74 4.29
C ALA A 20 -0.50 16.57 5.07
N SER A 21 -0.57 17.90 4.97
CA SER A 21 0.37 18.81 5.65
C SER A 21 0.37 18.73 7.18
N LYS A 22 -0.71 18.20 7.78
CA LYS A 22 -0.82 18.09 9.25
C LYS A 22 -0.32 16.75 9.78
N VAL A 23 -0.30 15.71 8.95
CA VAL A 23 -0.06 14.33 9.39
C VAL A 23 1.12 13.68 8.71
N ALA A 24 1.70 14.32 7.69
CA ALA A 24 2.81 13.75 6.95
C ALA A 24 4.07 13.61 7.80
N GLU A 25 4.72 12.49 7.64
CA GLU A 25 6.05 12.22 8.15
C GLU A 25 7.08 12.21 7.01
N THR A 26 8.36 12.24 7.35
CA THR A 26 9.44 11.92 6.41
C THR A 26 9.75 10.42 6.44
N MET A 27 10.58 9.94 5.51
CA MET A 27 11.08 8.55 5.53
C MET A 27 11.96 8.21 6.76
N ASN A 28 12.23 9.20 7.61
CA ASN A 28 12.91 9.04 8.90
C ASN A 28 12.00 9.42 10.08
N GLY A 29 10.68 9.50 9.85
CA GLY A 29 9.68 9.85 10.86
C GLY A 29 9.45 8.74 11.89
N GLU A 30 8.60 9.03 12.84
CA GLU A 30 8.32 8.16 13.99
C GLU A 30 7.75 6.81 13.54
N THR A 31 6.75 6.82 12.65
CA THR A 31 6.12 5.59 12.16
C THR A 31 7.10 4.73 11.35
N MET A 32 7.95 5.35 10.52
CA MET A 32 8.99 4.62 9.79
C MET A 32 10.01 3.97 10.74
N ASN A 33 10.42 4.66 11.79
CA ASN A 33 11.32 4.11 12.81
C ASN A 33 10.65 2.96 13.57
N TRP A 34 9.37 3.10 13.90
CA TRP A 34 8.58 2.05 14.52
C TRP A 34 8.50 0.81 13.63
N LEU A 35 8.22 0.96 12.33
CA LEU A 35 8.17 -0.15 11.38
C LEU A 35 9.50 -0.90 11.31
N LYS A 36 10.62 -0.19 11.19
CA LYS A 36 11.97 -0.78 11.16
C LYS A 36 12.27 -1.56 12.45
N MET A 37 11.97 -0.96 13.60
CA MET A 37 12.17 -1.60 14.91
C MET A 37 11.31 -2.85 15.05
N ARG A 38 10.04 -2.82 14.66
CA ARG A 38 9.14 -3.97 14.76
C ARG A 38 9.51 -5.07 13.77
N SER A 39 9.82 -4.73 12.54
CA SER A 39 10.26 -5.69 11.53
C SER A 39 11.50 -6.45 12.00
N SER A 40 12.50 -5.74 12.51
CA SER A 40 13.72 -6.35 13.06
C SER A 40 13.44 -7.20 14.31
N ALA A 41 12.65 -6.70 15.27
CA ALA A 41 12.37 -7.38 16.52
C ALA A 41 11.59 -8.70 16.33
N TYR A 42 10.67 -8.72 15.37
CA TYR A 42 9.85 -9.90 15.09
C TYR A 42 10.36 -10.77 13.94
N GLN A 43 11.47 -10.37 13.30
CA GLN A 43 12.02 -11.03 12.10
C GLN A 43 10.97 -11.24 11.02
N THR A 44 10.09 -10.24 10.82
CA THR A 44 8.92 -10.27 9.94
C THR A 44 8.92 -9.02 9.07
N ALA A 45 8.74 -9.13 7.77
CA ALA A 45 8.57 -7.95 6.92
C ALA A 45 7.23 -7.27 7.20
N ILE A 46 7.19 -5.94 7.11
CA ILE A 46 5.97 -5.16 7.34
C ILE A 46 5.73 -4.28 6.11
N CYS A 47 4.52 -4.35 5.56
CA CYS A 47 4.11 -3.59 4.38
C CYS A 47 2.82 -2.83 4.66
N GLY A 48 2.78 -1.53 4.35
CA GLY A 48 1.59 -0.69 4.53
C GLY A 48 1.82 0.72 4.02
N SER A 49 0.77 1.54 3.84
CA SER A 49 0.98 2.89 3.35
C SER A 49 0.89 3.96 4.43
N LEU A 50 1.64 5.03 4.21
CA LEU A 50 1.80 6.19 5.06
C LEU A 50 1.61 7.48 4.26
N VAL A 51 1.33 8.57 4.96
CA VAL A 51 1.43 9.92 4.40
C VAL A 51 2.86 10.40 4.54
N ILE A 52 3.59 10.49 3.43
CA ILE A 52 5.00 10.88 3.43
C ILE A 52 5.19 12.23 2.74
N GLN A 53 5.98 13.09 3.37
CA GLN A 53 6.48 14.33 2.78
C GLN A 53 7.92 14.13 2.28
N GLU A 54 8.14 14.47 1.01
CA GLU A 54 9.46 14.47 0.40
C GLU A 54 9.55 15.55 -0.66
N GLY A 55 10.64 16.30 -0.70
CA GLY A 55 10.86 17.37 -1.69
C GLY A 55 9.78 18.46 -1.72
N GLY A 56 9.15 18.75 -0.59
CA GLY A 56 8.07 19.76 -0.50
C GLY A 56 6.70 19.29 -0.98
N THR A 57 6.56 18.01 -1.35
CA THR A 57 5.31 17.40 -1.80
C THR A 57 4.89 16.25 -0.90
N PHE A 58 3.63 15.82 -1.01
CA PHE A 58 3.07 14.75 -0.20
C PHE A 58 2.73 13.54 -1.06
N TYR A 59 2.92 12.34 -0.51
CA TYR A 59 2.66 11.06 -1.17
C TYR A 59 1.84 10.15 -0.26
N ASN A 60 0.91 9.42 -0.84
CA ASN A 60 0.38 8.20 -0.26
C ASN A 60 1.38 7.09 -0.63
N ARG A 61 2.33 6.85 0.27
CA ARG A 61 3.49 5.96 0.03
C ARG A 61 3.34 4.66 0.77
N LEU A 62 3.28 3.57 0.04
CA LEU A 62 3.42 2.24 0.59
C LEU A 62 4.90 1.93 0.77
N VAL A 63 5.24 1.42 1.95
CA VAL A 63 6.59 0.96 2.27
C VAL A 63 6.58 -0.54 2.50
N PHE A 64 7.65 -1.21 2.09
CA PHE A 64 7.96 -2.59 2.42
C PHE A 64 9.25 -2.58 3.22
N VAL A 65 9.16 -2.92 4.50
CA VAL A 65 10.26 -2.88 5.47
C VAL A 65 10.66 -4.28 5.82
N GLU A 66 11.90 -4.67 5.50
CA GLU A 66 12.43 -5.99 5.80
C GLU A 66 13.12 -6.04 7.18
N PRO A 67 13.24 -7.22 7.81
CA PRO A 67 13.99 -7.40 9.06
C PRO A 67 15.45 -6.94 8.98
N SER A 68 16.04 -7.00 7.79
CA SER A 68 17.39 -6.49 7.48
C SER A 68 17.54 -4.98 7.64
N GLY A 69 16.42 -4.25 7.71
CA GLY A 69 16.36 -2.78 7.65
C GLY A 69 16.25 -2.23 6.24
N THR A 70 16.26 -3.07 5.21
CA THR A 70 16.01 -2.66 3.83
C THR A 70 14.58 -2.11 3.71
N VAL A 71 14.43 -0.97 3.03
CA VAL A 71 13.14 -0.34 2.78
C VAL A 71 12.96 -0.11 1.29
N SER A 72 11.90 -0.70 0.74
CA SER A 72 11.41 -0.42 -0.60
C SER A 72 10.11 0.35 -0.53
N TYR A 73 9.79 1.18 -1.53
CA TYR A 73 8.55 1.96 -1.49
C TYR A 73 7.88 2.11 -2.85
N TYR A 74 6.59 2.36 -2.79
CA TYR A 74 5.72 2.64 -3.92
C TYR A 74 4.83 3.84 -3.61
N ASP A 75 4.85 4.86 -4.45
CA ASP A 75 3.93 5.99 -4.38
C ASP A 75 2.68 5.69 -5.22
N LYS A 76 1.52 5.86 -4.63
CA LYS A 76 0.22 5.59 -5.27
C LYS A 76 0.11 6.25 -6.64
N ARG A 77 -0.15 5.44 -7.67
CA ARG A 77 -0.26 5.92 -9.04
C ARG A 77 -1.61 6.56 -9.32
N HIS A 78 -2.70 5.92 -8.90
CA HIS A 78 -4.05 6.37 -9.18
C HIS A 78 -4.67 6.96 -7.91
N LEU A 79 -4.62 8.28 -7.82
CA LEU A 79 -5.23 9.01 -6.71
C LEU A 79 -6.74 9.01 -6.87
N PHE A 80 -7.46 8.91 -5.74
CA PHE A 80 -8.92 8.87 -5.71
C PHE A 80 -9.50 10.28 -5.90
N THR A 81 -9.70 10.67 -7.16
CA THR A 81 -10.14 12.02 -7.55
C THR A 81 -11.53 12.38 -7.01
N MET A 82 -12.43 11.40 -6.88
CA MET A 82 -13.74 11.66 -6.26
C MET A 82 -13.64 12.04 -4.78
N GLY A 83 -12.55 11.69 -4.12
CA GLY A 83 -12.23 12.11 -2.75
C GLY A 83 -11.30 13.33 -2.68
N GLY A 84 -10.92 13.90 -3.82
CA GLY A 84 -10.01 15.05 -3.87
C GLY A 84 -8.54 14.72 -3.56
N GLU A 85 -8.15 13.44 -3.61
CA GLU A 85 -6.79 13.00 -3.25
C GLU A 85 -5.72 13.68 -4.14
N GLU A 86 -6.03 13.98 -5.40
CA GLU A 86 -5.13 14.65 -6.34
C GLU A 86 -4.81 16.12 -5.96
N LYS A 87 -5.59 16.71 -5.07
CA LYS A 87 -5.34 18.08 -4.56
C LYS A 87 -4.36 18.08 -3.39
N ALA A 88 -4.23 16.95 -2.70
CA ALA A 88 -3.41 16.81 -1.51
C ALA A 88 -2.11 16.02 -1.76
N TYR A 89 -2.11 15.12 -2.74
CA TYR A 89 -1.01 14.17 -2.95
C TYR A 89 -0.48 14.19 -4.39
N THR A 90 0.77 13.82 -4.52
CA THR A 90 1.46 13.66 -5.82
C THR A 90 1.42 12.19 -6.26
N ARG A 91 1.16 11.97 -7.55
CA ARG A 91 1.11 10.63 -8.16
C ARG A 91 2.49 10.01 -8.30
N GLY A 92 2.61 8.74 -7.97
CA GLY A 92 3.77 7.92 -8.31
C GLY A 92 3.92 7.69 -9.81
N LYS A 93 5.12 7.29 -10.23
CA LYS A 93 5.44 7.08 -11.65
C LYS A 93 5.86 5.65 -11.97
N SER A 94 6.28 4.89 -10.97
CA SER A 94 6.87 3.56 -11.13
C SER A 94 6.18 2.53 -10.26
N ARG A 95 6.06 1.29 -10.75
CA ARG A 95 5.65 0.15 -9.94
C ARG A 95 6.85 -0.39 -9.16
N LEU A 96 6.57 -0.89 -7.98
CA LEU A 96 7.50 -1.64 -7.16
C LEU A 96 7.28 -3.14 -7.38
N ILE A 97 8.37 -3.89 -7.50
CA ILE A 97 8.41 -5.35 -7.32
C ILE A 97 9.45 -5.60 -6.24
N VAL A 98 9.06 -6.33 -5.21
CA VAL A 98 9.95 -6.74 -4.11
C VAL A 98 10.21 -8.23 -4.24
N ASP A 99 11.48 -8.63 -4.26
CA ASP A 99 11.88 -10.03 -4.16
C ASP A 99 12.13 -10.34 -2.67
N TYR A 100 11.25 -11.16 -2.06
CA TYR A 100 11.32 -11.49 -0.65
C TYR A 100 10.98 -12.97 -0.42
N LEU A 101 11.89 -13.71 0.22
CA LEU A 101 11.76 -15.15 0.52
C LEU A 101 11.34 -16.01 -0.68
N GLY A 102 11.87 -15.68 -1.87
CA GLY A 102 11.58 -16.40 -3.11
C GLY A 102 10.26 -15.99 -3.78
N TRP A 103 9.52 -15.04 -3.24
CA TRP A 103 8.31 -14.46 -3.83
C TRP A 103 8.60 -13.10 -4.45
N ARG A 104 8.02 -12.89 -5.62
CA ARG A 104 8.02 -11.58 -6.27
C ARG A 104 6.69 -10.88 -6.00
N ILE A 105 6.73 -9.84 -5.18
CA ILE A 105 5.55 -9.17 -4.62
C ILE A 105 5.37 -7.81 -5.29
N CYS A 106 4.18 -7.56 -5.84
CA CYS A 106 3.78 -6.26 -6.40
C CYS A 106 2.78 -5.56 -5.47
N PRO A 107 3.21 -4.67 -4.58
CA PRO A 107 2.30 -3.95 -3.70
C PRO A 107 1.72 -2.71 -4.39
N LEU A 108 0.41 -2.53 -4.30
CA LEU A 108 -0.36 -1.41 -4.83
C LEU A 108 -1.30 -0.84 -3.76
N ILE A 109 -1.93 0.31 -4.04
CA ILE A 109 -2.76 1.00 -3.06
C ILE A 109 -4.18 1.22 -3.61
N CYS A 110 -5.16 0.64 -2.93
CA CYS A 110 -6.58 0.95 -2.96
C CYS A 110 -7.14 1.21 -4.37
N TYR A 111 -7.26 2.46 -4.78
CA TYR A 111 -7.84 2.87 -6.06
C TYR A 111 -7.08 2.34 -7.28
N ASP A 112 -5.81 1.95 -7.14
CA ASP A 112 -5.05 1.26 -8.20
C ASP A 112 -5.76 -0.02 -8.67
N LEU A 113 -6.55 -0.66 -7.81
CA LEU A 113 -7.33 -1.85 -8.12
C LEU A 113 -8.26 -1.66 -9.34
N ARG A 114 -8.72 -0.44 -9.59
CA ARG A 114 -9.60 -0.12 -10.73
C ARG A 114 -8.89 -0.03 -12.08
N PHE A 115 -7.55 -0.11 -12.09
CA PHE A 115 -6.73 0.13 -13.29
C PHE A 115 -5.97 -1.15 -13.70
N PRO A 116 -6.60 -2.04 -14.50
CA PRO A 116 -6.02 -3.33 -14.89
C PRO A 116 -4.68 -3.19 -15.63
N VAL A 117 -4.53 -2.15 -16.44
CA VAL A 117 -3.28 -1.92 -17.19
C VAL A 117 -2.10 -1.69 -16.24
N TRP A 118 -2.34 -1.02 -15.10
CA TRP A 118 -1.30 -0.80 -14.11
C TRP A 118 -0.95 -2.05 -13.32
N SER A 119 -1.92 -2.93 -13.10
CA SER A 119 -1.73 -4.20 -12.39
C SER A 119 -1.18 -5.31 -13.29
N ARG A 120 -1.17 -5.13 -14.62
CA ARG A 120 -0.80 -6.20 -15.55
C ARG A 120 0.56 -6.81 -15.24
N ASN A 121 0.60 -8.14 -15.19
CA ASN A 121 1.78 -8.92 -14.87
C ASN A 121 2.77 -9.00 -16.04
N LEU A 122 3.48 -7.91 -16.30
CA LEU A 122 4.53 -7.82 -17.33
C LEU A 122 5.93 -8.12 -16.79
N LYS A 123 6.08 -8.18 -15.46
CA LYS A 123 7.36 -8.34 -14.78
C LYS A 123 7.45 -9.61 -13.95
N SER A 124 6.53 -10.56 -14.18
CA SER A 124 6.49 -11.87 -13.54
C SER A 124 6.46 -11.79 -12.01
N TYR A 125 5.51 -11.08 -11.42
CA TYR A 125 5.25 -11.16 -9.98
C TYR A 125 4.36 -12.38 -9.67
N ASP A 126 4.53 -12.94 -8.47
CA ASP A 126 3.78 -14.09 -7.97
C ASP A 126 2.58 -13.63 -7.12
N LEU A 127 2.76 -12.54 -6.39
CA LEU A 127 1.80 -11.99 -5.44
C LEU A 127 1.51 -10.51 -5.72
N LEU A 128 0.23 -10.19 -5.91
CA LEU A 128 -0.27 -8.83 -6.03
C LEU A 128 -1.00 -8.46 -4.75
N VAL A 129 -0.62 -7.33 -4.13
CA VAL A 129 -1.20 -6.88 -2.85
C VAL A 129 -1.85 -5.52 -3.03
N TYR A 130 -3.03 -5.34 -2.45
CA TYR A 130 -3.70 -4.05 -2.36
C TYR A 130 -3.95 -3.66 -0.92
N SER A 131 -3.21 -2.68 -0.40
CA SER A 131 -3.49 -2.03 0.88
C SER A 131 -4.56 -0.95 0.67
N ALA A 132 -5.65 -0.98 1.44
CA ALA A 132 -6.81 -0.16 1.15
C ALA A 132 -7.50 0.44 2.38
N ASN A 133 -8.22 1.53 2.10
CA ASN A 133 -9.29 2.10 2.91
C ASN A 133 -10.53 2.17 2.01
N TRP A 134 -11.15 1.01 1.77
CA TRP A 134 -12.22 0.83 0.80
C TRP A 134 -13.58 0.78 1.49
N PRO A 135 -14.53 1.66 1.11
CA PRO A 135 -15.85 1.74 1.77
C PRO A 135 -16.66 0.45 1.62
N GLU A 136 -17.37 0.07 2.68
CA GLU A 136 -18.21 -1.13 2.72
C GLU A 136 -19.29 -1.13 1.62
N GLN A 137 -19.89 0.02 1.33
CA GLN A 137 -20.89 0.19 0.26
C GLN A 137 -20.39 -0.22 -1.13
N ARG A 138 -19.09 -0.37 -1.28
CA ARG A 138 -18.44 -0.79 -2.54
C ARG A 138 -17.75 -2.15 -2.41
N SER A 139 -18.10 -2.96 -1.40
CA SER A 139 -17.50 -4.27 -1.14
C SER A 139 -17.65 -5.24 -2.31
N LEU A 140 -18.79 -5.22 -3.00
CA LEU A 140 -19.00 -6.02 -4.22
C LEU A 140 -17.93 -5.71 -5.29
N VAL A 141 -17.65 -4.42 -5.51
CA VAL A 141 -16.64 -4.00 -6.49
C VAL A 141 -15.24 -4.43 -6.06
N TRP A 142 -14.93 -4.28 -4.77
CA TRP A 142 -13.67 -4.71 -4.17
C TRP A 142 -13.42 -6.20 -4.42
N ASN A 143 -14.35 -7.04 -4.01
CA ASN A 143 -14.25 -8.50 -4.13
C ASN A 143 -14.15 -8.95 -5.60
N THR A 144 -15.02 -8.40 -6.47
CA THR A 144 -15.02 -8.73 -7.89
C THR A 144 -13.70 -8.37 -8.57
N LEU A 145 -13.17 -7.17 -8.30
CA LEU A 145 -11.93 -6.73 -8.92
C LEU A 145 -10.71 -7.49 -8.40
N LEU A 146 -10.64 -7.86 -7.13
CA LEU A 146 -9.55 -8.69 -6.61
C LEU A 146 -9.51 -10.04 -7.33
N GLN A 147 -10.67 -10.70 -7.51
CA GLN A 147 -10.76 -11.96 -8.26
C GLN A 147 -10.36 -11.77 -9.72
N ALA A 148 -10.83 -10.70 -10.37
CA ALA A 148 -10.44 -10.40 -11.74
C ALA A 148 -8.92 -10.21 -11.89
N ARG A 149 -8.27 -9.51 -10.96
CA ARG A 149 -6.81 -9.33 -10.97
C ARG A 149 -6.07 -10.65 -10.81
N ALA A 150 -6.55 -11.56 -9.97
CA ALA A 150 -5.94 -12.88 -9.81
C ALA A 150 -6.04 -13.69 -11.11
N ILE A 151 -7.22 -13.73 -11.72
CA ILE A 151 -7.49 -14.51 -12.92
C ILE A 151 -6.69 -13.98 -14.12
N GLU A 152 -6.77 -12.67 -14.41
CA GLU A 152 -6.14 -12.09 -15.60
C GLU A 152 -4.61 -12.08 -15.54
N ASN A 153 -4.03 -12.08 -14.33
CA ASN A 153 -2.58 -12.02 -14.11
C ASN A 153 -1.98 -13.39 -13.73
N GLN A 154 -2.81 -14.42 -13.54
CA GLN A 154 -2.39 -15.75 -13.09
C GLN A 154 -1.47 -15.68 -11.87
N SER A 155 -1.88 -14.88 -10.86
CA SER A 155 -1.10 -14.61 -9.66
C SER A 155 -1.98 -14.68 -8.42
N TYR A 156 -1.36 -14.87 -7.26
CA TYR A 156 -2.06 -14.68 -5.99
C TYR A 156 -2.41 -13.19 -5.81
N VAL A 157 -3.57 -12.93 -5.20
CA VAL A 157 -4.00 -11.57 -4.88
C VAL A 157 -4.44 -11.49 -3.43
N VAL A 158 -3.88 -10.52 -2.71
CA VAL A 158 -4.23 -10.20 -1.33
C VAL A 158 -4.82 -8.79 -1.29
N GLY A 159 -6.03 -8.67 -0.77
CA GLY A 159 -6.67 -7.40 -0.47
C GLY A 159 -6.68 -7.16 1.03
N VAL A 160 -6.02 -6.11 1.48
CA VAL A 160 -5.95 -5.70 2.89
C VAL A 160 -6.76 -4.43 3.06
N ASN A 161 -7.94 -4.55 3.62
CA ASN A 161 -8.80 -3.41 3.86
C ASN A 161 -8.88 -3.07 5.35
N ARG A 162 -9.02 -1.80 5.65
CA ARG A 162 -9.31 -1.33 7.00
C ARG A 162 -10.67 -1.89 7.49
N VAL A 163 -10.75 -2.21 8.77
CA VAL A 163 -11.99 -2.53 9.48
C VAL A 163 -12.33 -1.45 10.51
N GLY A 164 -13.57 -1.39 10.94
CA GLY A 164 -14.07 -0.42 11.90
C GLY A 164 -14.82 0.75 11.24
N ALA A 165 -15.43 1.61 12.06
CA ALA A 165 -16.14 2.80 11.61
C ALA A 165 -15.21 4.03 11.66
N ASP A 166 -15.38 4.93 10.71
CA ASP A 166 -14.88 6.30 10.75
C ASP A 166 -16.05 7.27 10.82
N GLY A 167 -15.77 8.53 11.13
CA GLY A 167 -16.80 9.55 11.35
C GLY A 167 -17.44 10.09 10.06
N ASN A 168 -17.34 9.37 8.94
CA ASN A 168 -17.92 9.74 7.64
C ASN A 168 -19.05 8.78 7.27
#